data_7f6c14268048fb75d071719967d160d7
#
_entry.id   7f6c14268048fb75d071719967d160d7
#
_cell.length_a   1.000
_cell.length_b   1.000
_cell.length_c   1.000
_cell.angle_alpha   90.00
_cell.angle_beta   90.00
_cell.angle_gamma   90.00
#
_symmetry.space_group_name_H-M   'P 1'
#
loop_
_entity.id
_entity.type
_entity.pdbx_description
1 polymer ?
#
loop_
_entity_poly.entity_id
_entity_poly.type
_entity_poly.pdbx_seq_one_letter_code
_entity_poly.pdbx_strand_id
1 'polypeptide(L)'
;KQLCTVLYEQGVLSTDDEDYQNFKAGNLSAMDLMLHKISSLEITPAQLALDPCSGSVVITDPSTGETLACVSYPGYDNNRLANNMDSTYYNQLVTASSRPFYNNATREKTAPGSTYKPLSAIAGLTEGVISTDSHLPCHGIYEKIEPNPKCWIYPNAHGSLDVSGAIENSCNSFFYEVG
;
A
#
# COMPACT_ATOMS: atom_id res chain seq x y z
N LYS A 1 24.16 4.57 -6.28
CA LYS A 1 25.47 3.96 -6.58
C LYS A 1 26.35 3.85 -5.32
N GLN A 2 26.56 4.92 -4.55
CA GLN A 2 27.35 4.89 -3.31
C GLN A 2 26.85 3.86 -2.30
N LEU A 3 25.53 3.81 -2.06
CA LEU A 3 24.93 2.82 -1.16
C LEU A 3 25.26 1.38 -1.58
N CYS A 4 25.13 1.07 -2.88
CA CYS A 4 25.48 -0.26 -3.40
C CYS A 4 26.94 -0.60 -3.15
N THR A 5 27.85 0.35 -3.37
CA THR A 5 29.28 0.16 -3.09
C THR A 5 29.53 -0.15 -1.62
N VAL A 6 28.90 0.61 -0.71
CA VAL A 6 29.03 0.37 0.75
C VAL A 6 28.51 -1.00 1.18
N LEU A 7 27.39 -1.48 0.60
CA LEU A 7 26.86 -2.82 0.90
C LEU A 7 27.82 -3.94 0.52
N TYR A 8 28.53 -3.80 -0.59
CA TYR A 8 29.57 -4.74 -0.98
C TYR A 8 30.82 -4.62 -0.10
N GLU A 9 31.28 -3.39 0.19
CA GLU A 9 32.44 -3.15 1.06
C GLU A 9 32.22 -3.65 2.49
N GLN A 10 31.00 -3.59 2.99
CA GLN A 10 30.63 -4.11 4.31
C GLN A 10 30.32 -5.63 4.32
N GLY A 11 30.41 -6.29 3.19
CA GLY A 11 30.11 -7.72 3.09
C GLY A 11 28.65 -8.09 3.29
N VAL A 12 27.72 -7.11 3.17
CA VAL A 12 26.28 -7.37 3.19
C VAL A 12 25.85 -8.07 1.91
N LEU A 13 26.45 -7.71 0.78
CA LEU A 13 26.31 -8.36 -0.51
C LEU A 13 27.59 -9.10 -0.89
N SER A 14 27.46 -10.27 -1.50
CA SER A 14 28.61 -11.05 -1.98
C SER A 14 29.23 -10.43 -3.23
N THR A 15 30.55 -10.34 -3.27
CA THR A 15 31.29 -9.89 -4.45
C THR A 15 31.53 -11.01 -5.49
N ASP A 16 31.10 -12.23 -5.18
CA ASP A 16 31.38 -13.42 -5.99
C ASP A 16 30.27 -13.70 -7.01
N ASP A 17 29.29 -12.80 -7.16
CA ASP A 17 28.17 -12.97 -8.07
C ASP A 17 28.30 -12.15 -9.38
N GLU A 18 27.50 -12.53 -10.37
CA GLU A 18 27.47 -11.89 -11.67
C GLU A 18 26.96 -10.43 -11.58
N ASP A 19 26.03 -10.16 -10.68
CA ASP A 19 25.48 -8.81 -10.45
C ASP A 19 26.57 -7.83 -9.99
N TYR A 20 27.50 -8.27 -9.14
CA TYR A 20 28.64 -7.45 -8.73
C TYR A 20 29.53 -7.09 -9.91
N GLN A 21 29.85 -8.07 -10.75
CA GLN A 21 30.70 -7.85 -11.92
C GLN A 21 30.04 -6.89 -12.91
N ASN A 22 28.75 -7.08 -13.18
CA ASN A 22 27.97 -6.21 -14.06
C ASN A 22 27.81 -4.79 -13.50
N PHE A 23 27.56 -4.65 -12.20
CA PHE A 23 27.49 -3.35 -11.54
C PHE A 23 28.81 -2.60 -11.58
N LYS A 24 29.92 -3.29 -11.31
CA LYS A 24 31.27 -2.73 -11.35
C LYS A 24 31.65 -2.30 -12.75
N ALA A 25 31.31 -3.09 -13.75
CA ALA A 25 31.54 -2.78 -15.16
C ALA A 25 30.62 -1.66 -15.71
N GLY A 26 29.57 -1.27 -14.95
CA GLY A 26 28.59 -0.27 -15.37
C GLY A 26 27.49 -0.80 -16.29
N ASN A 27 27.39 -2.12 -16.44
CA ASN A 27 26.37 -2.81 -17.23
C ASN A 27 25.05 -2.99 -16.48
N LEU A 28 25.06 -2.87 -15.14
CA LEU A 28 23.87 -2.97 -14.29
C LEU A 28 23.70 -1.65 -13.51
N SER A 29 22.51 -1.06 -13.58
CA SER A 29 22.21 0.16 -12.82
C SER A 29 22.10 -0.13 -11.33
N ALA A 30 22.32 0.88 -10.48
CA ALA A 30 22.16 0.73 -9.03
C ALA A 30 20.70 0.39 -8.64
N MET A 31 19.73 0.85 -9.42
CA MET A 31 18.31 0.55 -9.18
C MET A 31 18.01 -0.91 -9.51
N ASP A 32 18.43 -1.37 -10.67
CA ASP A 32 18.20 -2.76 -11.10
C ASP A 32 18.92 -3.73 -10.19
N LEU A 33 20.17 -3.42 -9.78
CA LEU A 33 20.88 -4.19 -8.77
C LEU A 33 20.06 -4.33 -7.48
N MET A 34 19.55 -3.21 -6.94
CA MET A 34 18.76 -3.26 -5.70
C MET A 34 17.47 -4.05 -5.87
N LEU A 35 16.78 -3.90 -7.00
CA LEU A 35 15.58 -4.67 -7.32
C LEU A 35 15.87 -6.17 -7.41
N HIS A 36 16.98 -6.57 -8.06
CA HIS A 36 17.40 -7.97 -8.12
C HIS A 36 17.67 -8.52 -6.71
N LYS A 37 18.47 -7.82 -5.90
CA LYS A 37 18.85 -8.26 -4.55
C LYS A 37 17.69 -8.33 -3.58
N ILE A 38 16.72 -7.44 -3.69
CA ILE A 38 15.47 -7.50 -2.90
C ILE A 38 14.59 -8.65 -3.39
N SER A 39 14.45 -8.83 -4.71
CA SER A 39 13.61 -9.89 -5.27
C SER A 39 14.16 -11.29 -4.98
N SER A 40 15.48 -11.45 -4.92
CA SER A 40 16.15 -12.70 -4.53
C SER A 40 16.21 -12.92 -3.02
N LEU A 41 15.69 -11.96 -2.21
CA LEU A 41 15.73 -11.97 -0.75
C LEU A 41 17.15 -11.97 -0.15
N GLU A 42 18.15 -11.52 -0.90
CA GLU A 42 19.52 -11.36 -0.39
C GLU A 42 19.63 -10.15 0.55
N ILE A 43 18.85 -9.11 0.28
CA ILE A 43 18.72 -7.94 1.18
C ILE A 43 17.26 -7.57 1.37
N THR A 44 17.00 -6.93 2.49
CA THR A 44 15.68 -6.38 2.81
C THR A 44 15.66 -4.86 2.60
N PRO A 45 14.50 -4.24 2.35
CA PRO A 45 14.38 -2.78 2.32
C PRO A 45 14.92 -2.09 3.57
N ALA A 46 14.81 -2.72 4.75
CA ALA A 46 15.32 -2.19 6.00
C ALA A 46 16.86 -2.05 6.01
N GLN A 47 17.59 -2.98 5.37
CA GLN A 47 19.04 -2.89 5.23
C GLN A 47 19.48 -1.74 4.30
N LEU A 48 18.56 -1.23 3.49
CA LEU A 48 18.77 -0.06 2.63
C LEU A 48 18.38 1.26 3.31
N ALA A 49 18.09 1.24 4.61
CA ALA A 49 17.53 2.37 5.37
C ALA A 49 16.23 2.93 4.76
N LEU A 50 15.51 2.09 4.03
CA LEU A 50 14.16 2.39 3.57
C LEU A 50 13.19 2.03 4.69
N ASP A 51 12.25 2.92 4.98
CA ASP A 51 11.15 2.57 5.88
C ASP A 51 10.35 1.42 5.25
N PRO A 52 10.28 0.25 5.90
CA PRO A 52 9.51 -0.85 5.36
C PRO A 52 8.03 -0.45 5.28
N CYS A 53 7.41 -0.72 4.14
CA CYS A 53 5.97 -0.58 4.03
C CYS A 53 5.30 -1.41 5.12
N SER A 54 4.24 -0.90 5.72
CA SER A 54 3.37 -1.67 6.61
C SER A 54 2.13 -2.12 5.86
N GLY A 55 1.51 -3.18 6.34
CA GLY A 55 0.28 -3.70 5.75
C GLY A 55 -0.42 -4.66 6.68
N SER A 56 -1.66 -4.98 6.32
CA SER A 56 -2.43 -5.97 7.05
C SER A 56 -3.42 -6.68 6.14
N VAL A 57 -3.75 -7.90 6.52
CA VAL A 57 -4.79 -8.70 5.86
C VAL A 57 -5.69 -9.31 6.93
N VAL A 58 -7.00 -9.10 6.77
CA VAL A 58 -8.02 -9.76 7.60
C VAL A 58 -8.95 -10.52 6.64
N ILE A 59 -9.11 -11.81 6.88
CA ILE A 59 -10.03 -12.67 6.11
C ILE A 59 -11.07 -13.20 7.06
N THR A 60 -12.33 -12.98 6.73
CA THR A 60 -13.47 -13.47 7.51
C THR A 60 -14.39 -14.31 6.64
N ASP A 61 -15.00 -15.33 7.23
CA ASP A 61 -16.11 -16.05 6.59
C ASP A 61 -17.37 -15.18 6.65
N PRO A 62 -17.95 -14.79 5.51
CA PRO A 62 -19.13 -13.92 5.51
C PRO A 62 -20.40 -14.58 6.06
N SER A 63 -20.45 -15.93 6.11
CA SER A 63 -21.60 -16.66 6.60
C SER A 63 -21.61 -16.80 8.12
N THR A 64 -20.44 -16.94 8.73
CA THR A 64 -20.30 -17.21 10.17
C THR A 64 -19.72 -16.04 10.94
N GLY A 65 -19.02 -15.13 10.26
CA GLY A 65 -18.23 -14.06 10.88
C GLY A 65 -16.90 -14.54 11.47
N GLU A 66 -16.54 -15.81 11.27
CA GLU A 66 -15.29 -16.37 11.77
C GLU A 66 -14.09 -15.69 11.09
N THR A 67 -13.06 -15.36 11.88
CA THR A 67 -11.81 -14.82 11.36
C THR A 67 -10.89 -15.95 10.94
N LEU A 68 -10.71 -16.12 9.64
CA LEU A 68 -9.87 -17.16 9.05
C LEU A 68 -8.38 -16.76 9.03
N ALA A 69 -8.09 -15.47 8.88
CA ALA A 69 -6.75 -14.92 8.97
C ALA A 69 -6.76 -13.49 9.50
N CYS A 70 -5.74 -13.14 10.30
CA CYS A 70 -5.51 -11.78 10.78
C CYS A 70 -4.00 -11.56 10.82
N VAL A 71 -3.46 -10.88 9.80
CA VAL A 71 -2.02 -10.70 9.62
C VAL A 71 -1.67 -9.23 9.67
N SER A 72 -0.63 -8.90 10.40
CA SER A 72 -0.02 -7.57 10.46
C SER A 72 1.44 -7.65 10.02
N TYR A 73 1.86 -6.72 9.16
CA TYR A 73 3.24 -6.59 8.71
C TYR A 73 3.75 -5.17 9.01
N PRO A 74 4.98 -4.99 9.46
CA PRO A 74 5.93 -6.03 9.80
C PRO A 74 5.54 -6.83 11.05
N GLY A 75 5.91 -8.10 11.07
CA GLY A 75 5.78 -8.98 12.22
C GLY A 75 7.08 -9.11 13.01
N TYR A 76 7.08 -10.01 13.98
CA TYR A 76 8.26 -10.35 14.77
C TYR A 76 8.20 -11.81 15.22
N ASP A 77 9.36 -12.37 15.59
CA ASP A 77 9.45 -13.74 16.07
C ASP A 77 9.12 -13.81 17.57
N ASN A 78 7.90 -14.29 17.87
CA ASN A 78 7.43 -14.49 19.24
C ASN A 78 8.31 -15.45 20.05
N ASN A 79 8.95 -16.45 19.40
CA ASN A 79 9.74 -17.44 20.11
C ASN A 79 10.98 -16.82 20.77
N ARG A 80 11.52 -15.76 20.17
CA ARG A 80 12.65 -15.01 20.75
C ARG A 80 12.26 -14.15 21.96
N LEU A 81 10.97 -13.92 22.17
CA LEU A 81 10.45 -13.13 23.28
C LEU A 81 9.80 -14.00 24.37
N ALA A 82 9.48 -15.27 24.05
CA ALA A 82 8.83 -16.19 24.95
C ALA A 82 9.85 -16.89 25.85
N ASN A 83 9.45 -17.22 27.07
CA ASN A 83 10.21 -17.97 28.09
C ASN A 83 11.54 -17.30 28.50
N ASN A 84 12.52 -17.28 27.60
CA ASN A 84 13.82 -16.62 27.82
C ASN A 84 13.93 -15.46 26.82
N MET A 85 13.56 -14.27 27.26
CA MET A 85 13.45 -13.09 26.40
C MET A 85 14.83 -12.63 25.89
N ASP A 86 14.98 -12.57 24.58
CA ASP A 86 16.11 -11.94 23.89
C ASP A 86 15.99 -10.40 24.01
N SER A 87 16.66 -9.85 25.02
CA SER A 87 16.59 -8.42 25.33
C SER A 87 17.16 -7.55 24.20
N THR A 88 18.14 -8.03 23.44
CA THR A 88 18.70 -7.32 22.29
C THR A 88 17.68 -7.21 21.19
N TYR A 89 17.03 -8.31 20.85
CA TYR A 89 15.97 -8.35 19.86
C TYR A 89 14.77 -7.51 20.28
N TYR A 90 14.34 -7.60 21.54
CA TYR A 90 13.28 -6.76 22.07
C TYR A 90 13.56 -5.27 21.89
N ASN A 91 14.76 -4.83 22.26
CA ASN A 91 15.16 -3.43 22.10
C ASN A 91 15.19 -2.99 20.62
N GLN A 92 15.62 -3.86 19.71
CA GLN A 92 15.54 -3.59 18.27
C GLN A 92 14.10 -3.38 17.82
N LEU A 93 13.15 -4.21 18.26
CA LEU A 93 11.74 -4.09 17.91
C LEU A 93 11.08 -2.82 18.47
N VAL A 94 11.41 -2.46 19.73
CA VAL A 94 10.86 -1.26 20.37
C VAL A 94 11.33 0.03 19.70
N THR A 95 12.57 0.05 19.22
CA THR A 95 13.18 1.23 18.59
C THR A 95 12.98 1.28 17.07
N ALA A 96 12.43 0.21 16.47
CA ALA A 96 12.22 0.14 15.03
C ALA A 96 11.16 1.16 14.55
N SER A 97 11.52 1.96 13.55
CA SER A 97 10.62 2.94 12.91
C SER A 97 9.39 2.26 12.30
N SER A 98 9.53 1.01 11.85
CA SER A 98 8.46 0.17 11.32
C SER A 98 7.41 -0.28 12.35
N ARG A 99 7.64 -0.04 13.66
CA ARG A 99 6.73 -0.34 14.77
C ARG A 99 6.14 -1.75 14.74
N PRO A 100 6.94 -2.83 14.76
CA PRO A 100 6.44 -4.20 14.58
C PRO A 100 5.46 -4.66 15.67
N PHE A 101 5.46 -4.02 16.86
CA PHE A 101 4.46 -4.28 17.92
C PHE A 101 3.09 -3.61 17.65
N TYR A 102 3.01 -2.72 16.65
CA TYR A 102 1.75 -2.10 16.28
C TYR A 102 0.98 -3.03 15.35
N ASN A 103 -0.16 -3.55 15.81
CA ASN A 103 -0.99 -4.42 14.99
C ASN A 103 -1.83 -3.60 14.00
N ASN A 104 -1.34 -3.54 12.75
CA ASN A 104 -2.02 -2.80 11.67
C ASN A 104 -3.39 -3.39 11.34
N ALA A 105 -3.59 -4.70 11.50
CA ALA A 105 -4.86 -5.36 11.18
C ALA A 105 -6.02 -4.94 12.10
N THR A 106 -5.71 -4.57 13.36
CA THR A 106 -6.73 -4.26 14.37
C THR A 106 -6.71 -2.82 14.85
N ARG A 107 -5.65 -2.07 14.59
CA ARG A 107 -5.44 -0.73 15.17
C ARG A 107 -5.28 0.38 14.13
N GLU A 108 -4.87 0.04 12.90
CA GLU A 108 -4.67 1.05 11.87
C GLU A 108 -6.00 1.63 11.39
N LYS A 109 -6.00 2.94 11.17
CA LYS A 109 -7.15 3.69 10.66
C LYS A 109 -6.72 4.43 9.41
N THR A 110 -7.02 3.84 8.26
CA THR A 110 -6.76 4.45 6.96
C THR A 110 -8.06 4.82 6.27
N ALA A 111 -8.01 5.87 5.44
CA ALA A 111 -9.14 6.20 4.59
C ALA A 111 -9.40 5.04 3.61
N PRO A 112 -10.64 4.56 3.48
CA PRO A 112 -10.96 3.41 2.64
C PRO A 112 -10.76 3.67 1.14
N GLY A 113 -10.73 4.95 0.73
CA GLY A 113 -10.59 5.31 -0.67
C GLY A 113 -11.75 4.82 -1.52
N SER A 114 -11.47 4.45 -2.84
CA SER A 114 -12.52 4.03 -3.79
C SER A 114 -13.31 2.78 -3.38
N THR A 115 -12.81 2.01 -2.41
CA THR A 115 -13.56 0.86 -1.88
C THR A 115 -14.82 1.27 -1.11
N TYR A 116 -14.93 2.56 -0.74
CA TYR A 116 -16.12 3.13 -0.10
C TYR A 116 -17.20 3.55 -1.09
N LYS A 117 -16.90 3.70 -2.38
CA LYS A 117 -17.85 4.19 -3.39
C LYS A 117 -19.15 3.36 -3.49
N PRO A 118 -19.13 2.02 -3.41
CA PRO A 118 -20.37 1.24 -3.36
C PRO A 118 -21.28 1.61 -2.18
N LEU A 119 -20.70 1.91 -1.00
CA LEU A 119 -21.49 2.36 0.15
C LEU A 119 -22.08 3.75 -0.08
N SER A 120 -21.31 4.68 -0.68
CA SER A 120 -21.81 6.00 -1.06
C SER A 120 -22.94 5.89 -2.09
N ALA A 121 -22.82 4.95 -3.05
CA ALA A 121 -23.88 4.68 -4.03
C ALA A 121 -25.17 4.18 -3.35
N ILE A 122 -25.04 3.22 -2.42
CA ILE A 122 -26.19 2.70 -1.66
C ILE A 122 -26.86 3.83 -0.87
N ALA A 123 -26.09 4.67 -0.20
CA ALA A 123 -26.60 5.82 0.55
C ALA A 123 -27.34 6.78 -0.39
N GLY A 124 -26.73 7.20 -1.49
CA GLY A 124 -27.33 8.10 -2.47
C GLY A 124 -28.63 7.58 -3.09
N LEU A 125 -28.69 6.27 -3.38
CA LEU A 125 -29.91 5.60 -3.86
C LEU A 125 -30.98 5.52 -2.78
N THR A 126 -30.60 5.20 -1.53
CA THR A 126 -31.54 5.06 -0.41
C THR A 126 -32.16 6.40 -0.01
N GLU A 127 -31.37 7.45 0.01
CA GLU A 127 -31.81 8.82 0.32
C GLU A 127 -32.49 9.50 -0.87
N GLY A 128 -32.51 8.88 -2.04
CA GLY A 128 -33.13 9.43 -3.24
C GLY A 128 -32.35 10.61 -3.86
N VAL A 129 -31.08 10.79 -3.51
CA VAL A 129 -30.21 11.80 -4.14
C VAL A 129 -29.96 11.46 -5.60
N ILE A 130 -29.82 10.16 -5.89
CA ILE A 130 -29.73 9.59 -7.23
C ILE A 130 -30.69 8.42 -7.37
N SER A 131 -31.00 8.09 -8.62
CA SER A 131 -31.69 6.84 -9.00
C SER A 131 -30.78 6.02 -9.91
N THR A 132 -31.20 4.79 -10.25
CA THR A 132 -30.48 3.94 -11.21
C THR A 132 -30.37 4.59 -12.59
N ASP A 133 -31.32 5.47 -12.94
CA ASP A 133 -31.38 6.16 -14.22
C ASP A 133 -30.71 7.56 -14.19
N SER A 134 -30.20 7.96 -13.02
CA SER A 134 -29.49 9.24 -12.88
C SER A 134 -28.17 9.21 -13.60
N HIS A 135 -27.91 10.22 -14.43
CA HIS A 135 -26.65 10.39 -15.14
C HIS A 135 -25.98 11.69 -14.70
N LEU A 136 -24.73 11.59 -14.25
CA LEU A 136 -23.95 12.74 -13.81
C LEU A 136 -22.69 12.90 -14.69
N PRO A 137 -22.34 14.14 -15.09
CA PRO A 137 -21.20 14.37 -15.95
C PRO A 137 -19.88 14.34 -15.17
N CYS A 138 -18.86 13.75 -15.77
CA CYS A 138 -17.47 13.86 -15.31
C CYS A 138 -16.67 14.61 -16.38
N HIS A 139 -16.19 15.77 -16.03
CA HIS A 139 -15.30 16.61 -16.86
C HIS A 139 -13.82 16.45 -16.52
N GLY A 140 -13.46 15.45 -15.70
CA GLY A 140 -12.09 15.21 -15.23
C GLY A 140 -11.69 16.09 -14.04
N ILE A 141 -12.38 17.21 -13.83
CA ILE A 141 -12.24 18.10 -12.68
C ILE A 141 -13.64 18.39 -12.11
N TYR A 142 -13.72 18.55 -10.80
CA TYR A 142 -14.98 18.90 -10.13
C TYR A 142 -14.88 20.33 -9.58
N GLU A 143 -15.68 21.25 -10.13
CA GLU A 143 -15.50 22.68 -9.95
C GLU A 143 -16.36 23.28 -8.83
N LYS A 144 -17.21 22.45 -8.17
CA LYS A 144 -18.12 22.94 -7.12
C LYS A 144 -17.47 23.05 -5.74
N ILE A 145 -16.22 22.57 -5.57
CA ILE A 145 -15.46 22.57 -4.31
C ILE A 145 -14.06 23.13 -4.57
N GLU A 146 -13.60 24.00 -3.69
CA GLU A 146 -12.23 24.52 -3.74
C GLU A 146 -11.33 23.85 -2.68
N PRO A 147 -10.06 23.50 -3.02
CA PRO A 147 -9.50 23.50 -4.38
C PRO A 147 -10.15 22.41 -5.24
N ASN A 148 -10.36 22.70 -6.52
CA ASN A 148 -11.10 21.83 -7.44
C ASN A 148 -10.50 20.41 -7.48
N PRO A 149 -11.14 19.39 -6.90
CA PRO A 149 -10.59 18.03 -6.89
C PRO A 149 -10.68 17.40 -8.28
N LYS A 150 -9.65 16.63 -8.61
CA LYS A 150 -9.53 15.97 -9.91
C LYS A 150 -10.01 14.52 -9.85
N CYS A 151 -10.71 14.12 -10.90
CA CYS A 151 -10.91 12.70 -11.17
C CYS A 151 -9.56 12.09 -11.57
N TRP A 152 -9.35 10.82 -11.28
CA TRP A 152 -8.08 10.14 -11.59
C TRP A 152 -7.74 10.15 -13.09
N ILE A 153 -8.76 10.25 -13.97
CA ILE A 153 -8.58 10.27 -15.41
C ILE A 153 -8.13 11.64 -15.96
N TYR A 154 -8.13 12.71 -15.13
CA TYR A 154 -7.72 14.05 -15.57
C TYR A 154 -6.33 14.02 -16.24
N PRO A 155 -6.10 14.71 -17.37
CA PRO A 155 -6.94 15.76 -17.98
C PRO A 155 -8.09 15.26 -18.87
N ASN A 156 -8.26 13.95 -19.06
CA ASN A 156 -9.40 13.40 -19.75
C ASN A 156 -10.67 13.40 -18.87
N ALA A 157 -11.79 12.94 -19.43
CA ALA A 157 -13.08 12.88 -18.78
C ALA A 157 -13.76 11.54 -19.05
N HIS A 158 -14.57 11.05 -18.10
CA HIS A 158 -15.41 9.87 -18.33
C HIS A 158 -16.68 10.19 -19.13
N GLY A 159 -17.07 11.45 -19.21
CA GLY A 159 -18.35 11.85 -19.78
C GLY A 159 -19.52 11.61 -18.81
N SER A 160 -20.71 11.35 -19.36
CA SER A 160 -21.91 11.11 -18.58
C SER A 160 -21.98 9.64 -18.15
N LEU A 161 -22.09 9.41 -16.84
CA LEU A 161 -22.12 8.07 -16.22
C LEU A 161 -23.39 7.94 -15.36
N ASP A 162 -23.97 6.74 -15.37
CA ASP A 162 -24.88 6.28 -14.34
C ASP A 162 -24.09 5.74 -13.12
N VAL A 163 -24.81 5.30 -12.09
CA VAL A 163 -24.16 4.81 -10.85
C VAL A 163 -23.34 3.55 -11.10
N SER A 164 -23.74 2.66 -12.00
CA SER A 164 -23.01 1.44 -12.34
C SER A 164 -21.71 1.76 -13.07
N GLY A 165 -21.78 2.59 -14.10
CA GLY A 165 -20.61 3.07 -14.84
C GLY A 165 -19.67 3.88 -13.97
N ALA A 166 -20.18 4.63 -12.98
CA ALA A 166 -19.36 5.38 -12.04
C ALA A 166 -18.58 4.47 -11.08
N ILE A 167 -19.17 3.36 -10.66
CA ILE A 167 -18.47 2.33 -9.84
C ILE A 167 -17.43 1.60 -10.70
N GLU A 168 -17.83 1.12 -11.88
CA GLU A 168 -16.97 0.41 -12.84
C GLU A 168 -15.70 1.21 -13.16
N ASN A 169 -15.89 2.50 -13.49
CA ASN A 169 -14.78 3.40 -13.84
C ASN A 169 -14.16 4.09 -12.62
N SER A 170 -14.61 3.79 -11.42
CA SER A 170 -14.12 4.45 -10.19
C SER A 170 -14.12 5.98 -10.30
N CYS A 171 -15.17 6.57 -10.85
CA CYS A 171 -15.26 8.00 -11.15
C CYS A 171 -15.33 8.84 -9.87
N ASN A 172 -14.33 9.67 -9.61
CA ASN A 172 -14.34 10.55 -8.44
C ASN A 172 -15.37 11.66 -8.57
N SER A 173 -15.48 12.29 -9.74
CA SER A 173 -16.40 13.42 -9.96
C SER A 173 -17.86 13.04 -9.70
N PHE A 174 -18.29 11.83 -10.11
CA PHE A 174 -19.62 11.31 -9.82
C PHE A 174 -19.88 11.26 -8.30
N PHE A 175 -18.93 10.71 -7.55
CA PHE A 175 -19.08 10.54 -6.10
C PHE A 175 -18.86 11.81 -5.30
N TYR A 176 -18.20 12.82 -5.84
CA TYR A 176 -18.20 14.17 -5.25
C TYR A 176 -19.56 14.87 -5.39
N GLU A 177 -20.31 14.52 -6.43
CA GLU A 177 -21.66 15.08 -6.64
C GLU A 177 -22.72 14.37 -5.78
N VAL A 178 -22.51 13.09 -5.47
CA VAL A 178 -23.45 12.29 -4.67
C VAL A 178 -23.30 12.57 -3.16
N GLY A 179 -22.08 12.89 -2.69
CA GLY A 179 -21.76 13.16 -1.27
C GLY A 179 -21.85 14.60 -0.91
#